data_1650ba35ec7800d0b8b69abc20e922c1
#
_entry.id   1650ba35ec7800d0b8b69abc20e922c1
#
_cell.length_a   1.000
_cell.length_b   1.000
_cell.length_c   1.000
_cell.angle_alpha   90.00
_cell.angle_beta   90.00
_cell.angle_gamma   90.00
#
_symmetry.space_group_name_H-M   'P 1'
#
loop_
_entity.id
_entity.type
_entity.pdbx_description
1 polymer ?
#
loop_
_entity_poly.entity_id
_entity_poly.type
_entity_poly.pdbx_seq_one_letter_code
_entity_poly.pdbx_strand_id
1 'polypeptide(L)'
;MKISQLVRMFILAAPLSGAAAAADDSAAALNLVFPAFKPEVYERVEIAVSGMPAAANPFDPEVVALDAEVAAPSGKVVRVPGFFERQFSRKLEGGREVLEGGAEGWRIRWLPVEPGRHTLSVRATLAGKIAARGEAVIEAVPGKRHGLARVDLMGMRWFRLDDGTPLFLDGLCMCWHGRRGTYDYDDWLESSQKAGINYIRLWMWHQAFGIEWDRGDKLKYRMDNAWRLDRVLAEAERRGVLVMLCLDYHGIFEIKPDYWGGNNFWPHHPYNAANGGSCQLQNEFFTNAEARKLYEKRLRYIVARWSAFPNLLAWEFFNEIDNEYACLKHADVVAWHRDLGRFLRGIDPCRHLISSSFTGGSERPDLYALPEMDFSQYHSYNEPHPAEMMAAKTERFFEEYRKPFLVSEYGTDWRGWKPATDPHFRALHQALWSGAFTGAAGTAMSWWWENIHSANLYPHWSALAAFLEGTGIGRADLRPARFDTVEGGVKPFGISSRTEALVWLLDRAVDWPDGATNAVPPSLTGAKVVLTGVDDGAWSVQWWNTAEGKRVTDAQAVASDGRLRLEPPAFQADIAARLSKK
;
A
#
# COMPACT_ATOMS: atom_id res chain seq x y z
N MET A 1 -8.20 -57.54 29.03
CA MET A 1 -9.55 -58.12 29.18
C MET A 1 -10.56 -57.02 28.91
N LYS A 2 -11.38 -57.21 27.83
CA LYS A 2 -12.67 -56.58 27.51
C LYS A 2 -12.65 -55.09 27.16
N ILE A 3 -12.92 -54.71 26.00
CA ILE A 3 -13.96 -54.78 24.94
C ILE A 3 -14.49 -53.39 24.66
N SER A 4 -14.25 -53.02 23.42
CA SER A 4 -14.83 -52.02 22.53
C SER A 4 -16.33 -51.78 22.72
N GLN A 5 -16.78 -50.54 22.51
CA GLN A 5 -18.02 -50.28 21.80
C GLN A 5 -17.87 -49.06 20.89
N LEU A 6 -17.89 -49.32 19.58
CA LEU A 6 -18.18 -48.35 18.53
C LEU A 6 -19.68 -48.00 18.58
N VAL A 7 -20.00 -46.73 18.73
CA VAL A 7 -21.33 -46.21 18.39
C VAL A 7 -21.27 -45.58 17.00
N ARG A 8 -21.84 -46.30 16.02
CA ARG A 8 -22.14 -45.74 14.70
C ARG A 8 -23.40 -44.88 14.80
N MET A 9 -23.25 -43.60 14.64
CA MET A 9 -24.36 -42.69 14.46
C MET A 9 -24.68 -42.59 12.98
N PHE A 10 -25.83 -43.17 12.57
CA PHE A 10 -26.42 -42.95 11.25
C PHE A 10 -27.06 -41.57 11.24
N ILE A 11 -26.48 -40.65 10.44
CA ILE A 11 -27.14 -39.40 10.09
C ILE A 11 -28.02 -39.67 8.87
N LEU A 12 -29.34 -39.72 9.06
CA LEU A 12 -30.29 -39.65 7.97
C LEU A 12 -30.21 -38.25 7.35
N ALA A 13 -29.75 -38.18 6.10
CA ALA A 13 -29.88 -37.01 5.26
C ALA A 13 -31.33 -36.88 4.82
N ALA A 14 -32.05 -35.92 5.38
CA ALA A 14 -33.31 -35.47 4.80
C ALA A 14 -33.03 -34.64 3.54
N PRO A 15 -33.78 -34.80 2.45
CA PRO A 15 -33.62 -33.96 1.29
C PRO A 15 -34.12 -32.54 1.62
N LEU A 16 -33.21 -31.58 1.63
CA LEU A 16 -33.57 -30.17 1.58
C LEU A 16 -34.20 -29.91 0.22
N SER A 17 -35.54 -29.90 0.17
CA SER A 17 -36.31 -29.33 -0.92
C SER A 17 -35.98 -27.83 -0.95
N GLY A 18 -35.08 -27.44 -1.85
CA GLY A 18 -34.85 -26.04 -2.18
C GLY A 18 -36.14 -25.45 -2.73
N ALA A 19 -36.85 -24.65 -1.90
CA ALA A 19 -37.81 -23.73 -2.43
C ALA A 19 -37.06 -22.73 -3.30
N ALA A 20 -37.12 -22.91 -4.60
CA ALA A 20 -36.79 -21.86 -5.55
C ALA A 20 -37.73 -20.69 -5.21
N ALA A 21 -37.17 -19.60 -4.65
CA ALA A 21 -37.90 -18.36 -4.50
C ALA A 21 -38.43 -17.99 -5.91
N ALA A 22 -39.76 -17.90 -6.04
CA ALA A 22 -40.39 -17.44 -7.27
C ALA A 22 -39.73 -16.12 -7.67
N ALA A 23 -39.17 -16.07 -8.85
CA ALA A 23 -38.63 -14.84 -9.42
C ALA A 23 -39.77 -13.83 -9.47
N ASP A 24 -39.60 -12.69 -8.84
CA ASP A 24 -40.55 -11.57 -8.93
C ASP A 24 -40.47 -11.04 -10.36
N ASP A 25 -41.40 -11.43 -11.20
CA ASP A 25 -41.45 -11.16 -12.66
C ASP A 25 -41.71 -9.67 -12.97
N SER A 26 -41.79 -8.80 -11.93
CA SER A 26 -42.09 -7.37 -12.04
C SER A 26 -40.83 -6.48 -12.10
N ALA A 27 -39.64 -7.01 -11.92
CA ALA A 27 -38.42 -6.22 -11.91
C ALA A 27 -38.05 -5.72 -13.32
N ALA A 28 -37.72 -4.42 -13.45
CA ALA A 28 -37.29 -3.83 -14.73
C ALA A 28 -35.93 -4.41 -15.19
N ALA A 29 -35.64 -4.32 -16.49
CA ALA A 29 -34.37 -4.79 -17.04
C ALA A 29 -33.29 -3.73 -16.89
N LEU A 30 -32.11 -4.14 -16.41
CA LEU A 30 -30.87 -3.35 -16.50
C LEU A 30 -30.20 -3.59 -17.86
N ASN A 31 -29.72 -2.52 -18.48
CA ASN A 31 -28.86 -2.64 -19.64
C ASN A 31 -27.39 -2.53 -19.21
N LEU A 32 -26.59 -3.56 -19.54
CA LEU A 32 -25.19 -3.69 -19.20
C LEU A 32 -24.33 -3.49 -20.46
N VAL A 33 -23.49 -2.48 -20.47
CA VAL A 33 -22.60 -2.18 -21.59
C VAL A 33 -21.17 -2.50 -21.19
N PHE A 34 -20.56 -3.44 -21.90
CA PHE A 34 -19.22 -3.95 -21.67
C PHE A 34 -18.20 -3.31 -22.62
N PRO A 35 -16.90 -3.31 -22.25
CA PRO A 35 -15.85 -3.00 -23.19
C PRO A 35 -15.85 -4.00 -24.36
N ALA A 36 -15.42 -3.54 -25.53
CA ALA A 36 -15.42 -4.35 -26.76
C ALA A 36 -14.29 -5.40 -26.86
N PHE A 37 -13.57 -5.67 -25.77
CA PHE A 37 -12.46 -6.63 -25.72
C PHE A 37 -12.74 -7.74 -24.71
N LYS A 38 -12.03 -8.88 -24.87
CA LYS A 38 -12.00 -9.93 -23.85
C LYS A 38 -10.92 -9.56 -22.83
N PRO A 39 -11.28 -9.39 -21.54
CA PRO A 39 -10.32 -9.00 -20.53
C PRO A 39 -9.32 -10.13 -20.25
N GLU A 40 -8.06 -9.78 -20.03
CA GLU A 40 -7.08 -10.67 -19.43
C GLU A 40 -7.33 -10.82 -17.92
N VAL A 41 -6.87 -11.91 -17.34
CA VAL A 41 -6.81 -12.08 -15.88
C VAL A 41 -6.02 -10.92 -15.28
N TYR A 42 -6.55 -10.31 -14.22
CA TYR A 42 -6.08 -9.07 -13.58
C TYR A 42 -6.11 -7.83 -14.48
N GLU A 43 -6.91 -7.84 -15.56
CA GLU A 43 -7.28 -6.63 -16.29
C GLU A 43 -8.65 -6.14 -15.82
N ARG A 44 -8.72 -4.88 -15.41
CA ARG A 44 -9.95 -4.28 -14.86
C ARG A 44 -11.04 -4.15 -15.92
N VAL A 45 -12.22 -4.67 -15.61
CA VAL A 45 -13.43 -4.55 -16.42
C VAL A 45 -14.31 -3.44 -15.86
N GLU A 46 -14.71 -2.48 -16.69
CA GLU A 46 -15.67 -1.45 -16.35
C GLU A 46 -16.96 -1.65 -17.14
N ILE A 47 -18.07 -1.78 -16.43
CA ILE A 47 -19.39 -2.07 -17.00
C ILE A 47 -20.27 -0.84 -16.76
N ALA A 48 -20.75 -0.21 -17.84
CA ALA A 48 -21.74 0.85 -17.71
C ALA A 48 -23.12 0.24 -17.53
N VAL A 49 -23.89 0.78 -16.57
CA VAL A 49 -25.23 0.26 -16.22
C VAL A 49 -26.27 1.37 -16.40
N SER A 50 -27.30 1.06 -17.20
CA SER A 50 -28.48 1.93 -17.36
C SER A 50 -29.76 1.16 -17.01
N GLY A 51 -30.88 1.89 -16.86
CA GLY A 51 -32.13 1.30 -16.34
C GLY A 51 -32.22 1.28 -14.82
N MET A 52 -31.31 1.99 -14.14
CA MET A 52 -31.37 2.15 -12.68
C MET A 52 -32.64 2.92 -12.27
N PRO A 53 -33.28 2.56 -11.14
CA PRO A 53 -34.39 3.33 -10.61
C PRO A 53 -33.97 4.74 -10.23
N ALA A 54 -34.80 5.73 -10.50
CA ALA A 54 -34.56 7.11 -10.09
C ALA A 54 -34.53 7.20 -8.55
N ALA A 55 -33.54 7.89 -8.00
CA ALA A 55 -33.36 8.05 -6.56
C ALA A 55 -32.90 9.47 -6.23
N ALA A 56 -33.34 9.97 -5.07
CA ALA A 56 -32.99 11.32 -4.62
C ALA A 56 -31.48 11.45 -4.26
N ASN A 57 -30.87 10.36 -3.81
CA ASN A 57 -29.45 10.30 -3.49
C ASN A 57 -28.83 8.99 -4.02
N PRO A 58 -28.00 9.04 -5.08
CA PRO A 58 -27.35 7.86 -5.64
C PRO A 58 -26.21 7.31 -4.79
N PHE A 59 -25.78 8.02 -3.75
CA PHE A 59 -24.67 7.62 -2.89
C PHE A 59 -25.12 6.86 -1.63
N ASP A 60 -26.42 6.90 -1.31
CA ASP A 60 -26.95 6.18 -0.15
C ASP A 60 -27.45 4.78 -0.56
N PRO A 61 -26.75 3.69 -0.19
CA PRO A 61 -27.14 2.34 -0.56
C PRO A 61 -28.45 1.87 0.11
N GLU A 62 -28.96 2.57 1.12
CA GLU A 62 -30.29 2.30 1.69
C GLU A 62 -31.41 2.90 0.84
N VAL A 63 -31.10 3.96 0.08
CA VAL A 63 -32.03 4.56 -0.88
C VAL A 63 -31.99 3.80 -2.20
N VAL A 64 -30.80 3.66 -2.80
CA VAL A 64 -30.60 2.92 -4.05
C VAL A 64 -29.25 2.23 -4.03
N ALA A 65 -29.20 0.96 -4.39
CA ALA A 65 -27.96 0.23 -4.52
C ALA A 65 -27.90 -0.56 -5.83
N LEU A 66 -26.69 -0.70 -6.35
CA LEU A 66 -26.33 -1.58 -7.46
C LEU A 66 -25.33 -2.61 -6.95
N ASP A 67 -25.59 -3.89 -7.19
CA ASP A 67 -24.72 -5.00 -6.81
C ASP A 67 -24.64 -6.04 -7.92
N ALA A 68 -23.46 -6.59 -8.15
CA ALA A 68 -23.26 -7.76 -8.97
C ALA A 68 -22.78 -8.94 -8.12
N GLU A 69 -23.33 -10.11 -8.38
CA GLU A 69 -22.75 -11.40 -8.00
C GLU A 69 -22.05 -11.98 -9.22
N VAL A 70 -20.76 -12.23 -9.09
CA VAL A 70 -19.93 -12.79 -10.17
C VAL A 70 -19.51 -14.19 -9.79
N ALA A 71 -19.99 -15.19 -10.53
CA ALA A 71 -19.58 -16.57 -10.38
C ALA A 71 -18.42 -16.85 -11.34
N ALA A 72 -17.27 -17.22 -10.79
CA ALA A 72 -16.06 -17.57 -11.51
C ALA A 72 -16.14 -19.02 -12.08
N PRO A 73 -15.24 -19.39 -13.02
CA PRO A 73 -15.18 -20.75 -13.56
C PRO A 73 -15.01 -21.85 -12.50
N SER A 74 -14.29 -21.56 -11.42
CA SER A 74 -14.15 -22.46 -10.26
C SER A 74 -15.42 -22.65 -9.43
N GLY A 75 -16.50 -21.89 -9.71
CA GLY A 75 -17.70 -21.85 -8.90
C GLY A 75 -17.65 -20.87 -7.72
N LYS A 76 -16.52 -20.21 -7.47
CA LYS A 76 -16.40 -19.17 -6.46
C LYS A 76 -17.27 -17.98 -6.84
N VAL A 77 -18.09 -17.49 -5.90
CA VAL A 77 -18.92 -16.32 -6.09
C VAL A 77 -18.34 -15.14 -5.30
N VAL A 78 -18.19 -14.00 -5.95
CA VAL A 78 -17.82 -12.75 -5.31
C VAL A 78 -18.92 -11.70 -5.52
N ARG A 79 -19.10 -10.85 -4.50
CA ARG A 79 -20.01 -9.69 -4.60
C ARG A 79 -19.21 -8.46 -4.95
N VAL A 80 -19.67 -7.73 -5.97
CA VAL A 80 -19.03 -6.51 -6.47
C VAL A 80 -20.07 -5.40 -6.38
N PRO A 81 -19.91 -4.43 -5.47
CA PRO A 81 -20.80 -3.31 -5.39
C PRO A 81 -20.60 -2.38 -6.60
N GLY A 82 -21.70 -1.81 -7.10
CA GLY A 82 -21.67 -0.75 -8.10
C GLY A 82 -21.64 0.64 -7.45
N PHE A 83 -21.33 1.65 -8.24
CA PHE A 83 -21.20 3.04 -7.80
C PHE A 83 -21.75 4.01 -8.86
N PHE A 84 -22.16 5.18 -8.38
CA PHE A 84 -22.51 6.31 -9.23
C PHE A 84 -21.29 7.20 -9.45
N GLU A 85 -21.11 7.67 -10.67
CA GLU A 85 -19.98 8.54 -11.03
C GLU A 85 -20.42 9.68 -11.95
N ARG A 86 -19.54 10.70 -12.02
CA ARG A 86 -19.52 11.71 -13.05
C ARG A 86 -18.17 11.68 -13.74
N GLN A 87 -18.19 11.72 -15.07
CA GLN A 87 -16.99 11.83 -15.89
C GLN A 87 -16.54 13.29 -15.98
N PHE A 88 -15.25 13.49 -16.17
CA PHE A 88 -14.65 14.80 -16.38
C PHE A 88 -13.60 14.71 -17.49
N SER A 89 -13.37 15.83 -18.17
CA SER A 89 -12.15 16.11 -18.92
C SER A 89 -11.31 17.12 -18.15
N ARG A 90 -10.00 17.14 -18.39
CA ARG A 90 -9.08 18.08 -17.75
C ARG A 90 -8.32 18.90 -18.77
N LYS A 91 -8.03 20.15 -18.42
CA LYS A 91 -7.12 21.03 -19.15
C LYS A 91 -6.26 21.82 -18.16
N LEU A 92 -5.12 22.30 -18.63
CA LEU A 92 -4.23 23.17 -17.85
C LEU A 92 -4.42 24.62 -18.30
N GLU A 93 -4.98 25.46 -17.42
CA GLU A 93 -5.17 26.89 -17.68
C GLU A 93 -4.37 27.73 -16.66
N GLY A 94 -3.47 28.56 -17.13
CA GLY A 94 -2.64 29.39 -16.27
C GLY A 94 -1.83 28.59 -15.23
N GLY A 95 -1.41 27.35 -15.58
CA GLY A 95 -0.69 26.46 -14.69
C GLY A 95 -1.55 25.83 -13.59
N ARG A 96 -2.87 25.82 -13.73
CA ARG A 96 -3.83 25.17 -12.82
C ARG A 96 -4.68 24.17 -13.59
N GLU A 97 -4.94 23.02 -12.98
CA GLU A 97 -5.91 22.07 -13.52
C GLU A 97 -7.33 22.63 -13.44
N VAL A 98 -8.03 22.57 -14.56
CA VAL A 98 -9.47 22.88 -14.66
C VAL A 98 -10.18 21.63 -15.14
N LEU A 99 -11.24 21.24 -14.46
CA LEU A 99 -12.08 20.11 -14.81
C LEU A 99 -13.38 20.58 -15.46
N GLU A 100 -13.75 19.94 -16.57
CA GLU A 100 -15.04 20.12 -17.24
C GLU A 100 -15.88 18.85 -17.03
N GLY A 101 -17.06 19.02 -16.39
CA GLY A 101 -17.95 17.91 -16.07
C GLY A 101 -18.62 17.33 -17.32
N GLY A 102 -18.61 16.02 -17.43
CA GLY A 102 -19.23 15.21 -18.46
C GLY A 102 -20.46 14.44 -17.98
N ALA A 103 -20.69 13.29 -18.60
CA ALA A 103 -21.83 12.41 -18.31
C ALA A 103 -21.76 11.82 -16.90
N GLU A 104 -22.94 11.58 -16.33
CA GLU A 104 -23.14 10.86 -15.07
C GLU A 104 -23.75 9.49 -15.35
N GLY A 105 -23.48 8.53 -14.45
CA GLY A 105 -24.08 7.20 -14.58
C GLY A 105 -23.59 6.20 -13.56
N TRP A 106 -24.14 5.01 -13.64
CA TRP A 106 -23.78 3.90 -12.77
C TRP A 106 -22.75 2.99 -13.42
N ARG A 107 -21.82 2.48 -12.60
CA ARG A 107 -20.75 1.57 -13.02
C ARG A 107 -20.62 0.40 -12.08
N ILE A 108 -20.13 -0.70 -12.62
CA ILE A 108 -19.55 -1.81 -11.89
C ILE A 108 -18.11 -1.93 -12.38
N ARG A 109 -17.15 -1.96 -11.46
CA ARG A 109 -15.74 -2.29 -11.74
C ARG A 109 -15.42 -3.64 -11.14
N TRP A 110 -14.94 -4.54 -11.95
CA TRP A 110 -14.63 -5.90 -11.56
C TRP A 110 -13.26 -6.32 -12.10
N LEU A 111 -12.58 -7.17 -11.34
CA LEU A 111 -11.28 -7.72 -11.67
C LEU A 111 -11.38 -9.24 -11.80
N PRO A 112 -11.26 -9.85 -13.01
CA PRO A 112 -11.18 -11.29 -13.16
C PRO A 112 -9.87 -11.81 -12.59
N VAL A 113 -9.93 -12.83 -11.73
CA VAL A 113 -8.75 -13.46 -11.13
C VAL A 113 -8.53 -14.89 -11.63
N GLU A 114 -9.40 -15.37 -12.50
CA GLU A 114 -9.34 -16.70 -13.13
C GLU A 114 -9.64 -16.56 -14.63
N PRO A 115 -8.98 -17.32 -15.52
CA PRO A 115 -9.37 -17.38 -16.92
C PRO A 115 -10.64 -18.24 -17.10
N GLY A 116 -11.44 -17.92 -18.10
CA GLY A 116 -12.65 -18.67 -18.46
C GLY A 116 -13.93 -17.86 -18.33
N ARG A 117 -15.05 -18.58 -18.35
CA ARG A 117 -16.40 -18.01 -18.40
C ARG A 117 -16.88 -17.61 -17.01
N HIS A 118 -17.16 -16.33 -16.84
CA HIS A 118 -17.78 -15.75 -15.65
C HIS A 118 -19.23 -15.37 -15.92
N THR A 119 -20.13 -15.66 -14.96
CA THR A 119 -21.52 -15.23 -15.04
C THR A 119 -21.78 -14.13 -14.03
N LEU A 120 -22.40 -13.05 -14.49
CA LEU A 120 -22.77 -11.91 -13.68
C LEU A 120 -24.27 -11.86 -13.51
N SER A 121 -24.75 -11.80 -12.26
CA SER A 121 -26.12 -11.49 -11.90
C SER A 121 -26.14 -10.14 -11.21
N VAL A 122 -26.75 -9.15 -11.85
CA VAL A 122 -26.76 -7.75 -11.42
C VAL A 122 -28.14 -7.38 -10.89
N ARG A 123 -28.17 -6.69 -9.75
CA ARG A 123 -29.40 -6.26 -9.11
C ARG A 123 -29.32 -4.78 -8.73
N ALA A 124 -30.37 -4.03 -9.10
CA ALA A 124 -30.61 -2.71 -8.55
C ALA A 124 -31.72 -2.80 -7.50
N THR A 125 -31.49 -2.17 -6.35
CA THR A 125 -32.51 -2.07 -5.29
C THR A 125 -32.93 -0.63 -5.08
N LEU A 126 -34.18 -0.42 -4.73
CA LEU A 126 -34.75 0.85 -4.29
C LEU A 126 -35.43 0.62 -2.93
N ALA A 127 -35.00 1.36 -1.90
CA ALA A 127 -35.44 1.19 -0.52
C ALA A 127 -35.37 -0.28 -0.06
N GLY A 128 -34.29 -0.99 -0.39
CA GLY A 128 -34.05 -2.38 -0.02
C GLY A 128 -34.82 -3.43 -0.85
N LYS A 129 -35.71 -3.04 -1.77
CA LYS A 129 -36.44 -3.95 -2.64
C LYS A 129 -35.81 -4.01 -4.03
N ILE A 130 -35.77 -5.20 -4.64
CA ILE A 130 -35.27 -5.36 -6.00
C ILE A 130 -36.20 -4.61 -6.96
N ALA A 131 -35.62 -3.63 -7.68
CA ALA A 131 -36.33 -2.81 -8.65
C ALA A 131 -35.96 -3.17 -10.10
N ALA A 132 -34.74 -3.63 -10.34
CA ALA A 132 -34.29 -4.03 -11.68
C ALA A 132 -33.23 -5.14 -11.60
N ARG A 133 -33.11 -5.92 -12.67
CA ARG A 133 -32.14 -7.03 -12.81
C ARG A 133 -31.46 -7.00 -14.16
N GLY A 134 -30.26 -7.55 -14.22
CA GLY A 134 -29.52 -7.78 -15.46
C GLY A 134 -28.61 -8.99 -15.31
N GLU A 135 -28.35 -9.67 -16.39
CA GLU A 135 -27.45 -10.80 -16.43
C GLU A 135 -26.45 -10.65 -17.60
N ALA A 136 -25.26 -11.16 -17.40
CA ALA A 136 -24.25 -11.16 -18.45
C ALA A 136 -23.27 -12.31 -18.28
N VAL A 137 -22.54 -12.58 -19.36
CA VAL A 137 -21.42 -13.52 -19.38
C VAL A 137 -20.21 -12.81 -19.93
N ILE A 138 -19.08 -12.93 -19.22
CA ILE A 138 -17.78 -12.42 -19.66
C ILE A 138 -16.80 -13.58 -19.71
N GLU A 139 -16.03 -13.68 -20.76
CA GLU A 139 -14.95 -14.65 -20.89
C GLU A 139 -13.61 -13.94 -20.68
N ALA A 140 -12.94 -14.23 -19.57
CA ALA A 140 -11.59 -13.75 -19.30
C ALA A 140 -10.56 -14.71 -19.92
N VAL A 141 -9.51 -14.14 -20.52
CA VAL A 141 -8.41 -14.92 -21.11
C VAL A 141 -7.19 -14.92 -20.18
N PRO A 142 -6.26 -15.91 -20.27
CA PRO A 142 -5.01 -15.86 -19.55
C PRO A 142 -4.25 -14.55 -19.83
N GLY A 143 -3.67 -13.95 -18.78
CA GLY A 143 -2.91 -12.72 -18.86
C GLY A 143 -1.45 -12.91 -18.40
N LYS A 144 -0.67 -11.83 -18.47
CA LYS A 144 0.74 -11.80 -18.03
C LYS A 144 0.94 -11.12 -16.68
N ARG A 145 -0.11 -10.60 -16.06
CA ARG A 145 -0.04 -9.91 -14.78
C ARG A 145 0.15 -10.93 -13.65
N HIS A 146 0.99 -10.62 -12.68
CA HIS A 146 1.34 -11.48 -11.56
C HIS A 146 0.27 -11.55 -10.45
N GLY A 147 -0.75 -10.73 -10.54
CA GLY A 147 -1.84 -10.66 -9.55
C GLY A 147 -1.70 -9.57 -8.50
N LEU A 148 -2.43 -9.72 -7.42
CA LEU A 148 -2.52 -8.75 -6.34
C LEU A 148 -1.46 -9.03 -5.27
N ALA A 149 -1.07 -7.99 -4.55
CA ALA A 149 -0.11 -8.11 -3.46
C ALA A 149 -0.72 -8.84 -2.24
N ARG A 150 0.07 -9.71 -1.63
CA ARG A 150 -0.26 -10.51 -0.44
C ARG A 150 0.90 -10.53 0.53
N VAL A 151 0.62 -10.80 1.79
CA VAL A 151 1.68 -11.17 2.73
C VAL A 151 2.23 -12.54 2.35
N ASP A 152 3.55 -12.69 2.32
CA ASP A 152 4.18 -14.00 2.13
C ASP A 152 4.10 -14.82 3.42
N LEU A 153 3.18 -15.78 3.45
CA LEU A 153 2.91 -16.61 4.62
C LEU A 153 4.07 -17.55 5.00
N MET A 154 5.02 -17.80 4.11
CA MET A 154 6.19 -18.66 4.41
C MET A 154 7.20 -17.97 5.31
N GLY A 155 7.39 -16.68 5.11
CA GLY A 155 8.34 -15.87 5.86
C GLY A 155 7.72 -14.83 6.77
N MET A 156 6.48 -14.41 6.49
CA MET A 156 5.74 -13.35 7.17
C MET A 156 6.43 -11.99 7.18
N ARG A 157 7.61 -11.87 6.57
CA ARG A 157 8.45 -10.66 6.55
C ARG A 157 8.25 -9.85 5.27
N TRP A 158 7.86 -10.53 4.18
CA TRP A 158 7.82 -9.99 2.84
C TRP A 158 6.41 -9.95 2.27
N PHE A 159 6.26 -9.26 1.17
CA PHE A 159 5.11 -9.38 0.29
C PHE A 159 5.41 -10.27 -0.91
N ARG A 160 4.36 -10.77 -1.54
CA ARG A 160 4.40 -11.50 -2.81
C ARG A 160 3.18 -11.17 -3.64
N LEU A 161 3.21 -11.47 -4.93
CA LEU A 161 2.03 -11.42 -5.80
C LEU A 161 1.26 -12.75 -5.76
N ASP A 162 0.04 -12.78 -6.29
CA ASP A 162 -0.83 -13.97 -6.24
C ASP A 162 -0.18 -15.21 -6.88
N ASP A 163 0.67 -15.04 -7.89
CA ASP A 163 1.42 -16.12 -8.55
C ASP A 163 2.67 -16.58 -7.79
N GLY A 164 2.97 -15.98 -6.65
CA GLY A 164 4.13 -16.29 -5.81
C GLY A 164 5.37 -15.45 -6.10
N THR A 165 5.34 -14.56 -7.09
CA THR A 165 6.46 -13.64 -7.38
C THR A 165 6.77 -12.80 -6.15
N PRO A 166 8.03 -12.79 -5.65
CA PRO A 166 8.45 -11.94 -4.53
C PRO A 166 8.23 -10.46 -4.85
N LEU A 167 7.80 -9.70 -3.84
CA LEU A 167 7.56 -8.28 -3.98
C LEU A 167 8.32 -7.51 -2.90
N PHE A 168 9.28 -6.69 -3.34
CA PHE A 168 9.94 -5.68 -2.54
C PHE A 168 9.45 -4.29 -2.96
N LEU A 169 9.12 -3.43 -1.99
CA LEU A 169 8.54 -2.13 -2.26
C LEU A 169 9.61 -1.05 -2.27
N ASP A 170 9.99 -0.56 -3.44
CA ASP A 170 10.86 0.60 -3.58
C ASP A 170 10.00 1.85 -3.78
N GLY A 171 9.89 2.66 -2.71
CA GLY A 171 8.80 3.61 -2.56
C GLY A 171 9.19 5.08 -2.40
N LEU A 172 8.18 5.93 -2.65
CA LEU A 172 8.21 7.38 -2.42
C LEU A 172 6.80 7.84 -2.01
N CYS A 173 6.68 8.71 -1.00
CA CYS A 173 5.43 9.41 -0.74
C CYS A 173 5.07 10.30 -1.93
N MET A 174 3.76 10.32 -2.30
CA MET A 174 3.17 11.24 -3.28
C MET A 174 1.73 11.50 -2.85
N CYS A 175 1.57 12.12 -1.67
CA CYS A 175 0.29 12.06 -0.95
C CYS A 175 -0.81 12.90 -1.59
N TRP A 176 -0.48 14.03 -2.22
CA TRP A 176 -1.44 14.89 -2.92
C TRP A 176 -0.75 15.70 -4.02
N HIS A 177 -1.54 16.26 -4.91
CA HIS A 177 -1.08 17.13 -5.98
C HIS A 177 -0.96 18.59 -5.52
N GLY A 178 -0.13 19.34 -6.21
CA GLY A 178 -0.06 20.79 -6.12
C GLY A 178 -1.12 21.48 -6.99
N ARG A 179 -0.80 22.69 -7.43
CA ARG A 179 -1.69 23.55 -8.21
C ARG A 179 -2.08 22.97 -9.58
N ARG A 180 -1.20 22.15 -10.17
CA ARG A 180 -1.42 21.55 -11.50
C ARG A 180 -2.35 20.32 -11.47
N GLY A 181 -2.85 19.95 -10.27
CA GLY A 181 -3.75 18.82 -10.12
C GLY A 181 -3.10 17.50 -10.56
N THR A 182 -3.85 16.67 -11.24
CA THR A 182 -3.36 15.36 -11.71
C THR A 182 -2.24 15.43 -12.74
N TYR A 183 -1.92 16.60 -13.31
CA TYR A 183 -0.74 16.79 -14.17
C TYR A 183 0.58 16.68 -13.40
N ASP A 184 0.60 16.96 -12.08
CA ASP A 184 1.79 16.72 -11.27
C ASP A 184 2.12 15.23 -11.22
N TYR A 185 1.09 14.38 -11.13
CA TYR A 185 1.27 12.92 -11.15
C TYR A 185 1.71 12.38 -12.51
N ASP A 186 1.33 13.01 -13.63
CA ASP A 186 1.86 12.60 -14.94
C ASP A 186 3.40 12.68 -14.94
N ASP A 187 3.97 13.78 -14.39
CA ASP A 187 5.42 14.02 -14.34
C ASP A 187 6.10 13.17 -13.25
N TRP A 188 5.51 13.10 -12.05
CA TRP A 188 6.08 12.35 -10.92
C TRP A 188 6.12 10.86 -11.19
N LEU A 189 5.04 10.28 -11.70
CA LEU A 189 4.97 8.85 -12.01
C LEU A 189 5.86 8.48 -13.19
N GLU A 190 6.04 9.38 -14.17
CA GLU A 190 7.00 9.14 -15.25
C GLU A 190 8.44 9.09 -14.72
N SER A 191 8.81 10.04 -13.87
CA SER A 191 10.12 10.07 -13.24
C SER A 191 10.35 8.84 -12.33
N SER A 192 9.32 8.44 -11.58
CA SER A 192 9.34 7.25 -10.74
C SER A 192 9.56 5.97 -11.53
N GLN A 193 8.81 5.77 -12.61
CA GLN A 193 8.98 4.60 -13.47
C GLN A 193 10.41 4.52 -14.04
N LYS A 194 10.96 5.65 -14.51
CA LYS A 194 12.33 5.71 -15.01
C LYS A 194 13.37 5.41 -13.94
N ALA A 195 13.07 5.72 -12.68
CA ALA A 195 13.93 5.49 -11.54
C ALA A 195 13.81 4.08 -10.93
N GLY A 196 12.85 3.28 -11.36
CA GLY A 196 12.59 1.95 -10.80
C GLY A 196 11.71 1.95 -9.54
N ILE A 197 11.15 3.11 -9.17
CA ILE A 197 10.17 3.21 -8.08
C ILE A 197 8.92 2.45 -8.48
N ASN A 198 8.51 1.47 -7.66
CA ASN A 198 7.38 0.59 -7.92
C ASN A 198 6.20 0.78 -6.95
N TYR A 199 6.31 1.73 -6.02
CA TYR A 199 5.33 1.92 -4.96
C TYR A 199 5.22 3.39 -4.55
N ILE A 200 3.97 3.87 -4.38
CA ILE A 200 3.69 5.19 -3.80
C ILE A 200 2.65 5.10 -2.70
N ARG A 201 2.68 6.04 -1.77
CA ARG A 201 1.66 6.28 -0.76
C ARG A 201 0.89 7.54 -1.12
N LEU A 202 -0.45 7.46 -1.16
CA LEU A 202 -1.36 8.50 -1.59
C LEU A 202 -2.47 8.66 -0.55
N TRP A 203 -2.90 9.91 -0.26
CA TRP A 203 -3.94 10.19 0.72
C TRP A 203 -5.21 10.72 0.06
N MET A 204 -6.35 10.29 0.57
CA MET A 204 -7.63 10.93 0.27
C MET A 204 -7.74 12.27 1.01
N TRP A 205 -6.73 13.13 0.82
CA TRP A 205 -6.69 14.44 1.41
C TRP A 205 -7.74 15.36 0.80
N HIS A 206 -8.38 16.21 1.64
CA HIS A 206 -9.58 16.95 1.31
C HIS A 206 -9.49 17.84 0.06
N GLN A 207 -8.35 18.47 -0.18
CA GLN A 207 -8.17 19.35 -1.35
C GLN A 207 -7.81 18.61 -2.63
N ALA A 208 -7.45 17.33 -2.56
CA ALA A 208 -6.99 16.54 -3.70
C ALA A 208 -7.93 15.39 -4.05
N PHE A 209 -8.12 14.43 -3.16
CA PHE A 209 -8.79 13.17 -3.42
C PHE A 209 -9.89 12.82 -2.42
N GLY A 210 -10.06 13.60 -1.35
CA GLY A 210 -11.10 13.39 -0.35
C GLY A 210 -12.49 13.55 -0.96
N ILE A 211 -13.34 12.56 -0.73
CA ILE A 211 -14.70 12.53 -1.29
C ILE A 211 -15.77 13.02 -0.32
N GLU A 212 -15.46 13.05 0.98
CA GLU A 212 -16.40 13.41 2.04
C GLU A 212 -15.68 14.24 3.12
N TRP A 213 -15.59 15.56 2.92
CA TRP A 213 -14.73 16.43 3.74
C TRP A 213 -15.39 17.66 4.30
N ASP A 214 -16.43 18.18 3.65
CA ASP A 214 -17.09 19.42 4.06
C ASP A 214 -18.53 19.16 4.50
N ARG A 215 -19.13 20.11 5.18
CA ARG A 215 -20.48 20.07 5.79
C ARG A 215 -21.54 19.46 4.87
N GLY A 216 -21.46 19.73 3.58
CA GLY A 216 -22.40 19.23 2.58
C GLY A 216 -22.08 17.85 1.99
N ASP A 217 -20.94 17.28 2.32
CA ASP A 217 -20.43 16.08 1.62
C ASP A 217 -20.98 14.75 2.19
N LYS A 218 -21.66 14.78 3.34
CA LYS A 218 -22.23 13.56 3.94
C LYS A 218 -23.15 12.82 2.96
N LEU A 219 -22.70 11.64 2.48
CA LEU A 219 -23.39 10.88 1.43
C LEU A 219 -23.69 11.69 0.15
N LYS A 220 -22.82 12.66 -0.18
CA LYS A 220 -22.85 13.45 -1.42
C LYS A 220 -21.41 13.62 -1.90
N TYR A 221 -20.83 12.54 -2.33
CA TYR A 221 -19.38 12.49 -2.59
C TYR A 221 -18.93 13.42 -3.71
N ARG A 222 -17.75 14.00 -3.54
CA ARG A 222 -17.11 14.91 -4.48
C ARG A 222 -16.60 14.15 -5.69
N MET A 223 -17.34 14.27 -6.78
CA MET A 223 -17.06 13.52 -8.02
C MET A 223 -15.83 13.99 -8.76
N ASP A 224 -15.48 15.27 -8.63
CA ASP A 224 -14.23 15.84 -9.17
C ASP A 224 -12.99 15.21 -8.52
N ASN A 225 -12.95 15.10 -7.19
CA ASN A 225 -11.87 14.44 -6.46
C ASN A 225 -11.83 12.94 -6.73
N ALA A 226 -13.00 12.30 -6.78
CA ALA A 226 -13.09 10.88 -7.10
C ALA A 226 -12.58 10.57 -8.52
N TRP A 227 -12.86 11.43 -9.50
CA TRP A 227 -12.33 11.30 -10.85
C TRP A 227 -10.81 11.54 -10.90
N ARG A 228 -10.29 12.52 -10.13
CA ARG A 228 -8.83 12.72 -10.03
C ARG A 228 -8.13 11.47 -9.50
N LEU A 229 -8.72 10.83 -8.49
CA LEU A 229 -8.16 9.59 -7.94
C LEU A 229 -8.19 8.46 -8.97
N ASP A 230 -9.29 8.28 -9.71
CA ASP A 230 -9.36 7.32 -10.84
C ASP A 230 -8.21 7.57 -11.83
N ARG A 231 -7.98 8.83 -12.19
CA ARG A 231 -6.95 9.21 -13.16
C ARG A 231 -5.55 8.87 -12.65
N VAL A 232 -5.25 9.17 -11.38
CA VAL A 232 -3.93 8.89 -10.78
C VAL A 232 -3.71 7.39 -10.64
N LEU A 233 -4.70 6.63 -10.17
CA LEU A 233 -4.60 5.16 -10.06
C LEU A 233 -4.39 4.51 -11.44
N ALA A 234 -5.11 4.96 -12.46
CA ALA A 234 -4.96 4.44 -13.83
C ALA A 234 -3.57 4.77 -14.41
N GLU A 235 -3.03 5.97 -14.14
CA GLU A 235 -1.69 6.34 -14.59
C GLU A 235 -0.60 5.55 -13.84
N ALA A 236 -0.76 5.33 -12.55
CA ALA A 236 0.13 4.47 -11.75
C ALA A 236 0.07 3.00 -12.25
N GLU A 237 -1.15 2.47 -12.53
CA GLU A 237 -1.34 1.14 -13.12
C GLU A 237 -0.59 0.98 -14.44
N ARG A 238 -0.74 1.94 -15.35
CA ARG A 238 -0.07 1.93 -16.66
C ARG A 238 1.44 1.90 -16.55
N ARG A 239 2.00 2.44 -15.47
CA ARG A 239 3.45 2.53 -15.19
C ARG A 239 3.96 1.41 -14.30
N GLY A 240 3.12 0.48 -13.86
CA GLY A 240 3.51 -0.60 -12.97
C GLY A 240 3.80 -0.16 -11.53
N VAL A 241 3.23 0.97 -11.09
CA VAL A 241 3.42 1.53 -9.75
C VAL A 241 2.24 1.14 -8.86
N LEU A 242 2.54 0.46 -7.75
CA LEU A 242 1.57 0.10 -6.71
C LEU A 242 1.21 1.33 -5.85
N VAL A 243 -0.01 1.33 -5.31
CA VAL A 243 -0.52 2.45 -4.51
C VAL A 243 -1.05 1.95 -3.17
N MET A 244 -0.54 2.46 -2.06
CA MET A 244 -1.19 2.41 -0.77
C MET A 244 -2.10 3.64 -0.63
N LEU A 245 -3.40 3.42 -0.48
CA LEU A 245 -4.38 4.49 -0.38
C LEU A 245 -4.76 4.73 1.08
N CYS A 246 -4.33 5.86 1.63
CA CYS A 246 -4.70 6.32 2.95
C CYS A 246 -6.06 7.03 2.89
N LEU A 247 -7.03 6.52 3.67
CA LEU A 247 -8.43 6.93 3.61
C LEU A 247 -8.72 8.19 4.42
N ASP A 248 -8.04 8.33 5.58
CA ASP A 248 -8.18 9.46 6.48
C ASP A 248 -6.84 9.82 7.13
N TYR A 249 -6.79 10.98 7.78
CA TYR A 249 -5.61 11.42 8.52
C TYR A 249 -6.01 12.21 9.78
N HIS A 250 -5.10 12.37 10.72
CA HIS A 250 -5.34 12.99 12.02
C HIS A 250 -6.07 14.35 11.97
N GLY A 251 -5.71 15.21 11.02
CA GLY A 251 -6.25 16.57 10.92
C GLY A 251 -7.77 16.69 10.77
N ILE A 252 -8.49 15.58 10.45
CA ILE A 252 -9.96 15.58 10.44
C ILE A 252 -10.57 15.80 11.84
N PHE A 253 -9.80 15.55 12.90
CA PHE A 253 -10.23 15.72 14.28
C PHE A 253 -9.73 17.01 14.93
N GLU A 254 -8.81 17.75 14.30
CA GLU A 254 -8.28 18.97 14.84
C GLU A 254 -9.29 20.12 14.82
N ILE A 255 -9.30 20.93 15.90
CA ILE A 255 -10.16 22.11 16.06
C ILE A 255 -9.39 23.39 15.76
N LYS A 256 -8.10 23.40 16.04
CA LYS A 256 -7.22 24.55 15.84
C LYS A 256 -6.21 24.24 14.73
N PRO A 257 -5.73 25.24 13.98
CA PRO A 257 -4.63 25.05 13.06
C PRO A 257 -3.42 24.42 13.75
N ASP A 258 -2.84 23.44 13.08
CA ASP A 258 -1.61 22.78 13.52
C ASP A 258 -0.35 23.64 13.26
N TYR A 259 0.84 23.02 13.42
CA TYR A 259 2.13 23.68 13.14
C TYR A 259 2.22 24.27 11.73
N TRP A 260 1.60 23.63 10.74
CA TRP A 260 1.60 24.08 9.33
C TRP A 260 0.50 25.08 9.00
N GLY A 261 -0.32 25.47 9.99
CA GLY A 261 -1.41 26.44 9.84
C GLY A 261 -2.67 25.91 9.15
N GLY A 262 -2.79 24.57 9.05
CA GLY A 262 -3.90 23.85 8.43
C GLY A 262 -4.51 22.82 9.37
N ASN A 263 -5.09 21.78 8.80
CA ASN A 263 -5.57 20.57 9.48
C ASN A 263 -6.61 20.75 10.59
N ASN A 264 -7.32 21.85 10.63
CA ASN A 264 -8.38 22.11 11.63
C ASN A 264 -9.77 21.79 11.07
N PHE A 265 -9.99 20.55 10.64
CA PHE A 265 -11.19 20.18 9.86
C PHE A 265 -12.38 19.71 10.69
N TRP A 266 -12.23 19.38 11.96
CA TRP A 266 -13.37 18.97 12.78
C TRP A 266 -14.55 19.95 12.75
N PRO A 267 -14.38 21.29 12.81
CA PRO A 267 -15.47 22.24 12.68
C PRO A 267 -16.23 22.17 11.34
N HIS A 268 -15.62 21.60 10.31
CA HIS A 268 -16.21 21.42 8.98
C HIS A 268 -16.63 19.98 8.70
N HIS A 269 -16.21 19.03 9.53
CA HIS A 269 -16.41 17.62 9.30
C HIS A 269 -17.90 17.26 9.19
N PRO A 270 -18.35 16.50 8.17
CA PRO A 270 -19.77 16.19 7.94
C PRO A 270 -20.40 15.37 9.07
N TYR A 271 -19.60 14.66 9.89
CA TYR A 271 -20.12 13.87 11.01
C TYR A 271 -20.24 14.69 12.31
N ASN A 272 -19.70 15.90 12.36
CA ASN A 272 -19.88 16.81 13.49
C ASN A 272 -21.33 17.24 13.60
N ALA A 273 -21.92 17.19 14.81
CA ALA A 273 -23.31 17.56 15.07
C ALA A 273 -23.61 19.02 14.70
N ALA A 274 -22.65 19.94 14.82
CA ALA A 274 -22.78 21.32 14.37
C ALA A 274 -23.05 21.44 12.85
N ASN A 275 -22.72 20.40 12.06
CA ASN A 275 -22.94 20.31 10.62
C ASN A 275 -24.06 19.31 10.25
N GLY A 276 -24.87 18.90 11.22
CA GLY A 276 -25.95 17.93 11.01
C GLY A 276 -25.48 16.46 11.03
N GLY A 277 -24.27 16.19 11.51
CA GLY A 277 -23.78 14.85 11.82
C GLY A 277 -24.27 14.33 13.17
N SER A 278 -23.78 13.16 13.58
CA SER A 278 -24.19 12.47 14.81
C SER A 278 -23.19 12.59 15.96
N CYS A 279 -22.00 13.22 15.74
CA CYS A 279 -20.93 13.30 16.72
C CYS A 279 -20.87 14.67 17.38
N GLN A 280 -21.02 14.73 18.70
CA GLN A 280 -20.78 15.96 19.50
C GLN A 280 -19.29 16.19 19.72
N LEU A 281 -18.54 15.11 19.94
CA LEU A 281 -17.09 15.10 20.20
C LEU A 281 -16.38 14.24 19.17
N GLN A 282 -15.09 14.50 18.94
CA GLN A 282 -14.25 13.78 17.98
C GLN A 282 -14.22 12.26 18.23
N ASN A 283 -14.06 11.84 19.49
CA ASN A 283 -14.02 10.42 19.84
C ASN A 283 -15.28 9.65 19.46
N GLU A 284 -16.43 10.33 19.33
CA GLU A 284 -17.69 9.70 18.90
C GLU A 284 -17.64 9.23 17.46
N PHE A 285 -16.72 9.73 16.62
CA PHE A 285 -16.47 9.15 15.30
C PHE A 285 -16.19 7.64 15.38
N PHE A 286 -15.54 7.18 16.44
CA PHE A 286 -15.16 5.77 16.65
C PHE A 286 -16.25 4.97 17.37
N THR A 287 -17.12 5.61 18.14
CA THR A 287 -18.06 4.93 19.05
C THR A 287 -19.53 5.11 18.70
N ASN A 288 -19.90 6.21 18.02
CA ASN A 288 -21.26 6.50 17.65
C ASN A 288 -21.72 5.57 16.52
N ALA A 289 -22.85 4.87 16.71
CA ALA A 289 -23.36 3.86 15.77
C ALA A 289 -23.71 4.45 14.39
N GLU A 290 -24.28 5.68 14.36
CA GLU A 290 -24.62 6.34 13.10
C GLU A 290 -23.38 6.79 12.35
N ALA A 291 -22.36 7.34 13.03
CA ALA A 291 -21.09 7.70 12.41
C ALA A 291 -20.40 6.48 11.79
N ARG A 292 -20.39 5.34 12.51
CA ARG A 292 -19.84 4.08 12.00
C ARG A 292 -20.60 3.59 10.78
N LYS A 293 -21.94 3.65 10.79
CA LYS A 293 -22.79 3.28 9.65
C LYS A 293 -22.54 4.17 8.43
N LEU A 294 -22.37 5.47 8.64
CA LEU A 294 -22.00 6.41 7.57
C LEU A 294 -20.62 6.05 6.98
N TYR A 295 -19.66 5.71 7.83
CA TYR A 295 -18.33 5.30 7.39
C TYR A 295 -18.37 3.97 6.61
N GLU A 296 -19.17 3.01 7.02
CA GLU A 296 -19.40 1.76 6.27
C GLU A 296 -19.98 2.01 4.88
N LYS A 297 -20.93 2.96 4.75
CA LYS A 297 -21.48 3.38 3.45
C LYS A 297 -20.39 4.04 2.58
N ARG A 298 -19.52 4.86 3.18
CA ARG A 298 -18.36 5.47 2.50
C ARG A 298 -17.36 4.39 2.05
N LEU A 299 -17.03 3.43 2.91
CA LEU A 299 -16.15 2.30 2.56
C LEU A 299 -16.72 1.47 1.41
N ARG A 300 -18.05 1.23 1.41
CA ARG A 300 -18.71 0.53 0.29
C ARG A 300 -18.50 1.28 -1.03
N TYR A 301 -18.64 2.61 -1.04
CA TYR A 301 -18.39 3.41 -2.23
C TYR A 301 -16.92 3.37 -2.67
N ILE A 302 -15.99 3.49 -1.72
CA ILE A 302 -14.55 3.41 -1.95
C ILE A 302 -14.18 2.06 -2.59
N VAL A 303 -14.65 0.96 -2.01
CA VAL A 303 -14.42 -0.40 -2.54
C VAL A 303 -15.05 -0.56 -3.92
N ALA A 304 -16.30 -0.14 -4.11
CA ALA A 304 -17.01 -0.23 -5.39
C ALA A 304 -16.21 0.45 -6.52
N ARG A 305 -15.62 1.61 -6.22
CA ARG A 305 -14.95 2.42 -7.23
C ARG A 305 -13.50 2.01 -7.47
N TRP A 306 -12.76 1.61 -6.43
CA TRP A 306 -11.30 1.48 -6.53
C TRP A 306 -10.73 0.08 -6.26
N SER A 307 -11.50 -0.86 -5.69
CA SER A 307 -10.94 -2.20 -5.40
C SER A 307 -10.56 -3.01 -6.65
N ALA A 308 -11.11 -2.70 -7.81
CA ALA A 308 -10.77 -3.39 -9.06
C ALA A 308 -9.46 -2.92 -9.70
N PHE A 309 -8.78 -1.92 -9.13
CA PHE A 309 -7.47 -1.50 -9.62
C PHE A 309 -6.40 -2.52 -9.18
N PRO A 310 -5.75 -3.23 -10.11
CA PRO A 310 -4.80 -4.29 -9.77
C PRO A 310 -3.51 -3.76 -9.13
N ASN A 311 -3.24 -2.48 -9.25
CA ASN A 311 -2.12 -1.79 -8.63
C ASN A 311 -2.46 -1.17 -7.27
N LEU A 312 -3.65 -1.37 -6.74
CA LEU A 312 -3.93 -1.03 -5.35
C LEU A 312 -3.24 -2.05 -4.44
N LEU A 313 -2.25 -1.60 -3.68
CA LEU A 313 -1.51 -2.42 -2.73
C LEU A 313 -2.32 -2.69 -1.47
N ALA A 314 -2.78 -1.60 -0.86
CA ALA A 314 -3.39 -1.63 0.46
C ALA A 314 -4.34 -0.46 0.69
N TRP A 315 -5.29 -0.69 1.59
CA TRP A 315 -6.06 0.34 2.29
C TRP A 315 -5.33 0.71 3.58
N GLU A 316 -5.07 1.97 3.80
CA GLU A 316 -4.60 2.50 5.06
C GLU A 316 -5.73 3.32 5.69
N PHE A 317 -6.21 2.92 6.87
CA PHE A 317 -7.34 3.62 7.48
C PHE A 317 -6.98 5.05 7.87
N PHE A 318 -5.91 5.22 8.62
CA PHE A 318 -5.48 6.53 9.10
C PHE A 318 -3.98 6.75 8.96
N ASN A 319 -3.64 7.98 8.61
CA ASN A 319 -2.32 8.51 8.86
C ASN A 319 -2.25 9.10 10.28
N GLU A 320 -1.27 8.65 11.07
CA GLU A 320 -0.85 9.24 12.34
C GLU A 320 -2.00 9.59 13.31
N ILE A 321 -2.93 8.66 13.47
CA ILE A 321 -4.13 8.87 14.31
C ILE A 321 -3.80 9.21 15.77
N ASP A 322 -2.61 8.84 16.24
CA ASP A 322 -2.12 9.10 17.59
C ASP A 322 -1.78 10.57 17.86
N ASN A 323 -1.62 11.41 16.83
CA ASN A 323 -1.52 12.84 16.99
C ASN A 323 -2.72 13.44 17.73
N GLU A 324 -3.88 12.77 17.67
CA GLU A 324 -5.15 13.23 18.22
C GLU A 324 -5.53 12.56 19.56
N TYR A 325 -4.66 11.81 20.19
CA TYR A 325 -4.97 11.17 21.48
C TYR A 325 -5.19 12.12 22.66
N ALA A 326 -5.04 13.41 22.44
CA ALA A 326 -5.55 14.43 23.36
C ALA A 326 -7.09 14.47 23.41
N CYS A 327 -7.77 14.14 22.31
CA CYS A 327 -9.23 14.10 22.19
C CYS A 327 -9.80 12.72 21.89
N LEU A 328 -8.97 11.74 21.50
CA LEU A 328 -9.36 10.37 21.16
C LEU A 328 -8.94 9.39 22.24
N LYS A 329 -9.73 8.32 22.40
CA LYS A 329 -9.41 7.20 23.29
C LYS A 329 -8.84 6.04 22.49
N HIS A 330 -7.61 5.68 22.78
CA HIS A 330 -6.91 4.60 22.08
C HIS A 330 -7.70 3.29 21.98
N ALA A 331 -8.33 2.84 23.08
CA ALA A 331 -9.13 1.61 23.08
C ALA A 331 -10.31 1.64 22.10
N ASP A 332 -10.94 2.84 21.93
CA ASP A 332 -12.05 3.02 20.98
C ASP A 332 -11.52 2.98 19.53
N VAL A 333 -10.35 3.58 19.30
CA VAL A 333 -9.64 3.55 18.00
C VAL A 333 -9.30 2.10 17.63
N VAL A 334 -8.74 1.30 18.54
CA VAL A 334 -8.41 -0.11 18.30
C VAL A 334 -9.66 -0.96 18.01
N ALA A 335 -10.72 -0.77 18.81
CA ALA A 335 -11.99 -1.48 18.60
C ALA A 335 -12.60 -1.15 17.23
N TRP A 336 -12.55 0.11 16.83
CA TRP A 336 -13.01 0.56 15.53
C TRP A 336 -12.21 -0.08 14.39
N HIS A 337 -10.87 -0.06 14.45
CA HIS A 337 -10.01 -0.68 13.44
C HIS A 337 -10.30 -2.18 13.27
N ARG A 338 -10.53 -2.90 14.37
CA ARG A 338 -10.92 -4.31 14.33
C ARG A 338 -12.24 -4.49 13.58
N ASP A 339 -13.27 -3.73 13.96
CA ASP A 339 -14.63 -3.91 13.42
C ASP A 339 -14.72 -3.46 11.97
N LEU A 340 -14.17 -2.27 11.64
CA LEU A 340 -14.16 -1.75 10.27
C LEU A 340 -13.18 -2.52 9.37
N GLY A 341 -12.09 -3.07 9.94
CA GLY A 341 -11.19 -3.97 9.21
C GLY A 341 -11.91 -5.26 8.79
N ARG A 342 -12.71 -5.85 9.67
CA ARG A 342 -13.59 -7.01 9.32
C ARG A 342 -14.62 -6.65 8.26
N PHE A 343 -15.27 -5.51 8.42
CA PHE A 343 -16.23 -5.02 7.45
C PHE A 343 -15.58 -4.82 6.07
N LEU A 344 -14.49 -4.09 6.00
CA LEU A 344 -13.73 -3.84 4.76
C LEU A 344 -13.28 -5.14 4.10
N ARG A 345 -12.72 -6.08 4.87
CA ARG A 345 -12.32 -7.42 4.40
C ARG A 345 -13.50 -8.21 3.83
N GLY A 346 -14.69 -8.01 4.38
CA GLY A 346 -15.93 -8.68 3.95
C GLY A 346 -16.51 -8.12 2.65
N ILE A 347 -16.31 -6.84 2.37
CA ILE A 347 -16.89 -6.19 1.18
C ILE A 347 -15.90 -6.02 0.03
N ASP A 348 -14.58 -6.11 0.27
CA ASP A 348 -13.55 -5.99 -0.77
C ASP A 348 -13.38 -7.33 -1.52
N PRO A 349 -13.85 -7.44 -2.78
CA PRO A 349 -13.76 -8.67 -3.57
C PRO A 349 -12.32 -9.07 -3.89
N CYS A 350 -11.40 -8.11 -3.91
CA CYS A 350 -9.98 -8.31 -4.20
C CYS A 350 -9.15 -8.61 -2.94
N ARG A 351 -9.69 -8.36 -1.74
CA ARG A 351 -9.01 -8.59 -0.46
C ARG A 351 -7.64 -7.95 -0.38
N HIS A 352 -7.57 -6.66 -0.69
CA HIS A 352 -6.33 -5.90 -0.54
C HIS A 352 -5.85 -5.89 0.90
N LEU A 353 -4.56 -5.63 1.07
CA LEU A 353 -3.94 -5.49 2.38
C LEU A 353 -4.56 -4.31 3.14
N ILE A 354 -4.55 -4.39 4.48
CA ILE A 354 -5.09 -3.34 5.36
C ILE A 354 -4.02 -2.98 6.40
N SER A 355 -3.83 -1.67 6.64
CA SER A 355 -2.98 -1.15 7.70
C SER A 355 -3.49 0.20 8.21
N SER A 356 -2.71 0.80 9.10
CA SER A 356 -2.85 2.17 9.60
C SER A 356 -1.49 2.64 10.07
N SER A 357 -1.24 3.95 10.18
CA SER A 357 0.05 4.44 10.65
C SER A 357 -0.04 5.27 11.92
N PHE A 358 1.11 5.39 12.58
CA PHE A 358 1.34 6.18 13.79
C PHE A 358 2.60 7.02 13.64
N THR A 359 2.68 8.10 14.43
CA THR A 359 3.89 8.92 14.52
C THR A 359 5.09 8.13 14.99
N GLY A 360 6.27 8.57 14.63
CA GLY A 360 7.51 8.02 15.16
C GLY A 360 7.58 8.15 16.69
N GLY A 361 7.89 7.07 17.37
CA GLY A 361 7.93 6.99 18.84
C GLY A 361 6.58 6.71 19.51
N SER A 362 5.47 6.74 18.79
CA SER A 362 4.17 6.29 19.27
C SER A 362 3.93 4.84 18.83
N GLU A 363 4.33 3.90 19.64
CA GLU A 363 4.17 2.48 19.32
C GLU A 363 2.87 1.96 19.94
N ARG A 364 2.06 1.29 19.12
CA ARG A 364 0.73 0.80 19.50
C ARG A 364 0.61 -0.69 19.17
N PRO A 365 1.20 -1.57 19.99
CA PRO A 365 1.27 -3.00 19.72
C PRO A 365 -0.11 -3.65 19.56
N ASP A 366 -1.09 -3.21 20.31
CA ASP A 366 -2.45 -3.72 20.29
C ASP A 366 -3.16 -3.50 18.95
N LEU A 367 -2.87 -2.41 18.21
CA LEU A 367 -3.43 -2.22 16.88
C LEU A 367 -2.76 -3.13 15.84
N TYR A 368 -1.42 -3.15 15.79
CA TYR A 368 -0.73 -3.99 14.81
C TYR A 368 -0.84 -5.50 15.14
N ALA A 369 -1.17 -5.87 16.39
CA ALA A 369 -1.47 -7.24 16.76
C ALA A 369 -2.85 -7.72 16.23
N LEU A 370 -3.74 -6.81 15.81
CA LEU A 370 -5.03 -7.19 15.26
C LEU A 370 -4.85 -8.04 13.99
N PRO A 371 -5.60 -9.15 13.84
CA PRO A 371 -5.52 -9.99 12.66
C PRO A 371 -6.05 -9.29 11.38
N GLU A 372 -6.78 -8.21 11.55
CA GLU A 372 -7.29 -7.37 10.46
C GLU A 372 -6.21 -6.48 9.83
N MET A 373 -5.12 -6.19 10.55
CA MET A 373 -3.97 -5.44 10.04
C MET A 373 -2.96 -6.41 9.45
N ASP A 374 -2.60 -6.24 8.18
CA ASP A 374 -1.73 -7.17 7.45
C ASP A 374 -0.24 -6.86 7.60
N PHE A 375 0.12 -5.62 7.86
CA PHE A 375 1.52 -5.17 8.03
C PHE A 375 1.59 -3.99 9.00
N SER A 376 2.79 -3.75 9.52
CA SER A 376 3.09 -2.65 10.43
C SER A 376 3.82 -1.52 9.71
N GLN A 377 3.61 -0.29 10.20
CA GLN A 377 4.19 0.93 9.64
C GLN A 377 4.90 1.74 10.74
N TYR A 378 5.92 2.49 10.33
CA TYR A 378 6.65 3.43 11.18
C TYR A 378 6.94 4.71 10.40
N HIS A 379 6.84 5.86 11.07
CA HIS A 379 7.25 7.15 10.53
C HIS A 379 8.52 7.61 11.24
N SER A 380 9.56 7.91 10.47
CA SER A 380 10.87 8.25 10.99
C SER A 380 11.27 9.67 10.58
N TYR A 381 11.23 10.57 11.55
CA TYR A 381 11.69 11.94 11.39
C TYR A 381 12.67 12.31 12.50
N ASN A 382 13.69 13.12 12.15
CA ASN A 382 14.69 13.60 13.10
C ASN A 382 15.48 12.48 13.82
N GLU A 383 15.45 11.26 13.32
CA GLU A 383 16.20 10.13 13.88
C GLU A 383 17.59 10.04 13.22
N PRO A 384 18.67 10.00 14.03
CA PRO A 384 20.02 9.82 13.50
C PRO A 384 20.22 8.37 13.03
N HIS A 385 21.29 8.15 12.25
CA HIS A 385 21.74 6.82 11.83
C HIS A 385 20.64 6.00 11.13
N PRO A 386 20.18 6.44 9.93
CA PRO A 386 19.04 5.81 9.26
C PRO A 386 19.17 4.29 9.06
N ALA A 387 20.39 3.81 8.84
CA ALA A 387 20.64 2.38 8.62
C ALA A 387 20.44 1.55 9.90
N GLU A 388 20.97 2.01 11.04
CA GLU A 388 20.75 1.34 12.33
C GLU A 388 19.30 1.47 12.78
N MET A 389 18.68 2.64 12.61
CA MET A 389 17.25 2.82 12.90
C MET A 389 16.42 1.80 12.12
N MET A 390 16.63 1.71 10.80
CA MET A 390 15.91 0.76 9.95
C MET A 390 16.12 -0.69 10.42
N ALA A 391 17.36 -1.10 10.73
CA ALA A 391 17.66 -2.44 11.20
C ALA A 391 16.98 -2.75 12.54
N ALA A 392 17.09 -1.85 13.51
CA ALA A 392 16.53 -2.04 14.85
C ALA A 392 14.99 -2.08 14.82
N LYS A 393 14.35 -1.14 14.10
CA LYS A 393 12.88 -1.10 13.98
C LYS A 393 12.36 -2.32 13.21
N THR A 394 12.99 -2.69 12.10
CA THR A 394 12.59 -3.86 11.31
C THR A 394 12.57 -5.14 12.16
N GLU A 395 13.66 -5.40 12.90
CA GLU A 395 13.73 -6.62 13.71
C GLU A 395 12.74 -6.58 14.87
N ARG A 396 12.67 -5.46 15.60
CA ARG A 396 11.73 -5.30 16.71
C ARG A 396 10.28 -5.49 16.26
N PHE A 397 9.82 -4.79 15.22
CA PHE A 397 8.43 -4.91 14.75
C PHE A 397 8.12 -6.31 14.22
N PHE A 398 9.09 -6.94 13.56
CA PHE A 398 8.91 -8.32 13.13
C PHE A 398 8.85 -9.31 14.30
N GLU A 399 9.69 -9.17 15.33
CA GLU A 399 9.64 -10.02 16.52
C GLU A 399 8.30 -9.87 17.26
N GLU A 400 7.79 -8.65 17.34
CA GLU A 400 6.56 -8.33 18.08
C GLU A 400 5.29 -8.77 17.34
N TYR A 401 5.20 -8.47 16.02
CA TYR A 401 3.94 -8.66 15.28
C TYR A 401 3.95 -9.83 14.31
N ARG A 402 5.11 -10.32 13.89
CA ARG A 402 5.26 -11.35 12.84
C ARG A 402 4.56 -10.95 11.54
N LYS A 403 4.74 -9.71 11.10
CA LYS A 403 4.15 -9.10 9.90
C LYS A 403 5.22 -8.35 9.11
N PRO A 404 5.00 -8.11 7.81
CA PRO A 404 5.85 -7.19 7.06
C PRO A 404 5.92 -5.82 7.74
N PHE A 405 7.06 -5.16 7.63
CA PHE A 405 7.31 -3.84 8.21
C PHE A 405 7.74 -2.85 7.14
N LEU A 406 7.19 -1.64 7.18
CA LEU A 406 7.51 -0.53 6.29
C LEU A 406 7.81 0.75 7.09
N VAL A 407 8.82 1.49 6.68
CA VAL A 407 8.98 2.91 7.04
C VAL A 407 8.24 3.72 5.98
N SER A 408 6.96 4.04 6.27
CA SER A 408 6.04 4.63 5.31
C SER A 408 6.07 6.16 5.24
N GLU A 409 6.85 6.79 6.14
CA GLU A 409 7.30 8.18 6.03
C GLU A 409 8.72 8.31 6.57
N TYR A 410 9.53 9.09 5.87
CA TYR A 410 10.91 9.37 6.25
C TYR A 410 11.29 10.82 5.92
N GLY A 411 12.03 11.45 6.82
CA GLY A 411 12.63 12.76 6.59
C GLY A 411 13.63 13.15 7.67
N THR A 412 14.59 14.00 7.31
CA THR A 412 15.56 14.56 8.27
C THR A 412 14.94 15.57 9.24
N ASP A 413 13.80 16.17 8.88
CA ASP A 413 13.01 17.04 9.76
C ASP A 413 11.52 16.99 9.34
N TRP A 414 10.61 16.70 10.29
CA TRP A 414 9.17 16.69 10.04
C TRP A 414 8.59 18.08 9.77
N ARG A 415 9.28 19.14 10.19
CA ARG A 415 8.82 20.53 10.05
C ARG A 415 9.04 21.11 8.66
N GLY A 416 9.87 20.50 7.84
CA GLY A 416 10.13 20.99 6.49
C GLY A 416 11.36 20.37 5.83
N TRP A 417 11.45 20.56 4.53
CA TRP A 417 12.63 20.21 3.76
C TRP A 417 13.82 21.09 4.14
N LYS A 418 14.91 20.48 4.62
CA LYS A 418 16.11 21.17 5.10
C LYS A 418 17.39 20.61 4.48
N PRO A 419 17.67 20.89 3.21
CA PRO A 419 18.83 20.35 2.52
C PRO A 419 20.16 20.77 3.17
N ALA A 420 20.19 21.89 3.92
CA ALA A 420 21.40 22.31 4.65
C ALA A 420 21.83 21.34 5.76
N THR A 421 20.92 20.52 6.30
CA THR A 421 21.24 19.49 7.30
C THR A 421 21.73 18.18 6.67
N ASP A 422 21.50 18.00 5.36
CA ASP A 422 21.95 16.86 4.58
C ASP A 422 22.33 17.31 3.15
N PRO A 423 23.39 18.12 2.99
CA PRO A 423 23.73 18.76 1.72
C PRO A 423 24.15 17.78 0.63
N HIS A 424 24.46 16.53 0.98
CA HIS A 424 24.86 15.46 0.07
C HIS A 424 23.82 14.33 -0.01
N PHE A 425 22.63 14.53 0.56
CA PHE A 425 21.51 13.57 0.57
C PHE A 425 21.91 12.18 1.11
N ARG A 426 22.81 12.16 2.10
CA ARG A 426 23.28 10.92 2.73
C ARG A 426 22.23 10.24 3.55
N ALA A 427 21.45 11.01 4.32
CA ALA A 427 20.34 10.47 5.06
C ALA A 427 19.31 9.80 4.13
N LEU A 428 19.01 10.45 3.00
CA LEU A 428 18.14 9.88 1.97
C LEU A 428 18.72 8.58 1.40
N HIS A 429 19.99 8.61 0.99
CA HIS A 429 20.69 7.44 0.44
C HIS A 429 20.70 6.28 1.44
N GLN A 430 21.11 6.55 2.69
CA GLN A 430 21.22 5.54 3.75
C GLN A 430 19.84 4.95 4.10
N ALA A 431 18.79 5.77 4.14
CA ALA A 431 17.44 5.31 4.41
C ALA A 431 16.88 4.41 3.28
N LEU A 432 17.17 4.73 2.01
CA LEU A 432 16.78 3.90 0.88
C LEU A 432 17.52 2.54 0.89
N TRP A 433 18.85 2.59 0.93
CA TRP A 433 19.68 1.39 0.88
C TRP A 433 19.43 0.48 2.08
N SER A 434 19.29 1.01 3.28
CA SER A 434 19.04 0.20 4.48
C SER A 434 17.75 -0.64 4.36
N GLY A 435 16.70 -0.16 3.70
CA GLY A 435 15.48 -0.92 3.48
C GLY A 435 15.73 -2.27 2.80
N ALA A 436 16.63 -2.31 1.80
CA ALA A 436 16.96 -3.53 1.08
C ALA A 436 17.85 -4.51 1.86
N PHE A 437 18.52 -4.05 2.93
CA PHE A 437 19.55 -4.84 3.62
C PHE A 437 19.23 -5.18 5.08
N THR A 438 18.05 -4.79 5.57
CA THR A 438 17.66 -5.03 6.97
C THR A 438 16.49 -6.00 7.13
N GLY A 439 15.92 -6.46 6.00
CA GLY A 439 14.76 -7.35 6.01
C GLY A 439 13.43 -6.61 6.19
N ALA A 440 13.40 -5.28 5.99
CA ALA A 440 12.16 -4.52 5.80
C ALA A 440 11.51 -4.90 4.48
N ALA A 441 10.20 -4.80 4.38
CA ALA A 441 9.46 -5.18 3.16
C ALA A 441 9.56 -4.13 2.05
N GLY A 442 10.24 -3.01 2.32
CA GLY A 442 10.47 -1.94 1.35
C GLY A 442 11.48 -0.90 1.85
N THR A 443 11.79 0.05 0.98
CA THR A 443 12.64 1.21 1.31
C THR A 443 11.90 2.20 2.21
N ALA A 444 12.64 3.06 2.91
CA ALA A 444 12.04 4.19 3.61
C ALA A 444 11.46 5.20 2.61
N MET A 445 10.20 5.58 2.79
CA MET A 445 9.48 6.46 1.88
C MET A 445 9.72 7.93 2.24
N SER A 446 10.52 8.64 1.45
CA SER A 446 10.70 10.07 1.66
C SER A 446 9.38 10.82 1.58
N TRP A 447 9.12 11.70 2.56
CA TRP A 447 7.93 12.54 2.61
C TRP A 447 7.97 13.71 1.61
N TRP A 448 9.15 14.23 1.32
CA TRP A 448 9.33 15.48 0.58
C TRP A 448 9.34 15.28 -0.94
N TRP A 449 8.34 14.61 -1.53
CA TRP A 449 8.29 14.21 -2.94
C TRP A 449 8.40 15.38 -3.91
N GLU A 450 7.82 16.54 -3.60
CA GLU A 450 7.92 17.74 -4.44
C GLU A 450 9.35 18.28 -4.51
N ASN A 451 10.06 18.21 -3.38
CA ASN A 451 11.47 18.60 -3.30
C ASN A 451 12.37 17.55 -3.97
N ILE A 452 12.09 16.27 -3.79
CA ILE A 452 12.76 15.16 -4.49
C ILE A 452 12.64 15.37 -6.00
N HIS A 453 11.43 15.68 -6.48
CA HIS A 453 11.20 15.93 -7.90
C HIS A 453 11.92 17.19 -8.41
N SER A 454 11.79 18.31 -7.72
CA SER A 454 12.40 19.58 -8.12
C SER A 454 13.93 19.57 -8.08
N ALA A 455 14.52 18.82 -7.14
CA ALA A 455 15.97 18.63 -7.03
C ALA A 455 16.49 17.46 -7.88
N ASN A 456 15.62 16.74 -8.58
CA ASN A 456 15.92 15.55 -9.38
C ASN A 456 16.77 14.51 -8.61
N LEU A 457 16.29 14.08 -7.44
CA LEU A 457 16.98 13.09 -6.61
C LEU A 457 16.67 11.63 -6.98
N TYR A 458 15.96 11.40 -8.04
CA TYR A 458 15.64 10.07 -8.58
C TYR A 458 16.85 9.15 -8.85
N PRO A 459 18.07 9.66 -9.15
CA PRO A 459 19.24 8.80 -9.29
C PRO A 459 19.53 7.90 -8.09
N HIS A 460 19.15 8.29 -6.86
CA HIS A 460 19.32 7.45 -5.66
C HIS A 460 18.50 6.15 -5.77
N TRP A 461 17.25 6.24 -6.26
CA TRP A 461 16.38 5.06 -6.53
C TRP A 461 16.89 4.27 -7.73
N SER A 462 17.31 4.94 -8.81
CA SER A 462 17.84 4.25 -10.01
C SER A 462 19.06 3.40 -9.70
N ALA A 463 19.93 3.88 -8.82
CA ALA A 463 21.12 3.14 -8.41
C ALA A 463 20.75 1.89 -7.59
N LEU A 464 19.79 2.00 -6.66
CA LEU A 464 19.29 0.86 -5.89
C LEU A 464 18.54 -0.12 -6.78
N ALA A 465 17.64 0.36 -7.64
CA ALA A 465 16.90 -0.48 -8.58
C ALA A 465 17.85 -1.30 -9.49
N ALA A 466 18.89 -0.66 -10.03
CA ALA A 466 19.92 -1.35 -10.81
C ALA A 466 20.67 -2.41 -10.00
N PHE A 467 20.97 -2.13 -8.72
CA PHE A 467 21.56 -3.13 -7.83
C PHE A 467 20.58 -4.26 -7.51
N LEU A 468 19.29 -4.04 -7.39
CA LEU A 468 18.31 -5.06 -7.02
C LEU A 468 17.79 -5.89 -8.22
N GLU A 469 17.98 -5.43 -9.44
CA GLU A 469 17.53 -6.12 -10.66
C GLU A 469 18.10 -7.54 -10.75
N GLY A 470 17.23 -8.53 -10.90
CA GLY A 470 17.60 -9.95 -10.97
C GLY A 470 18.08 -10.57 -9.65
N THR A 471 17.98 -9.87 -8.52
CA THR A 471 18.21 -10.46 -7.19
C THR A 471 16.96 -11.19 -6.70
N GLY A 472 17.14 -12.02 -5.68
CA GLY A 472 16.03 -12.71 -5.01
C GLY A 472 15.39 -11.91 -3.88
N ILE A 473 15.54 -10.58 -3.82
CA ILE A 473 14.98 -9.77 -2.74
C ILE A 473 13.47 -10.00 -2.58
N GLY A 474 13.00 -10.08 -1.35
CA GLY A 474 11.60 -10.42 -1.05
C GLY A 474 11.30 -11.92 -0.96
N ARG A 475 12.25 -12.81 -1.26
CA ARG A 475 12.07 -14.25 -1.10
C ARG A 475 12.00 -14.63 0.38
N ALA A 476 11.14 -15.59 0.67
CA ALA A 476 10.87 -16.08 2.02
C ALA A 476 12.08 -16.64 2.78
N ASP A 477 13.11 -17.12 2.10
CA ASP A 477 14.33 -17.67 2.70
C ASP A 477 15.40 -16.62 3.05
N LEU A 478 15.29 -15.41 2.52
CA LEU A 478 16.17 -14.31 2.89
C LEU A 478 15.83 -13.74 4.27
N ARG A 479 16.83 -13.61 5.12
CA ARG A 479 16.76 -13.13 6.50
C ARG A 479 17.83 -12.07 6.75
N PRO A 480 17.67 -11.19 7.75
CA PRO A 480 18.77 -10.32 8.17
C PRO A 480 20.06 -11.11 8.40
N ALA A 481 21.12 -10.68 7.73
CA ALA A 481 22.42 -11.34 7.79
C ALA A 481 23.11 -11.09 9.13
N ARG A 482 23.99 -12.02 9.52
CA ARG A 482 24.82 -11.91 10.72
C ARG A 482 26.28 -11.80 10.35
N PHE A 483 26.98 -10.92 11.04
CA PHE A 483 28.41 -10.68 10.85
C PHE A 483 29.15 -10.88 12.16
N ASP A 484 30.20 -11.72 12.16
CA ASP A 484 31.03 -12.00 13.34
C ASP A 484 32.18 -11.00 13.51
N THR A 485 32.87 -10.70 12.41
CA THR A 485 34.06 -9.85 12.41
C THR A 485 33.76 -8.63 11.55
N VAL A 486 34.06 -7.46 12.07
CA VAL A 486 33.94 -6.18 11.38
C VAL A 486 35.17 -5.34 11.67
N GLU A 487 36.03 -5.15 10.66
CA GLU A 487 37.26 -4.36 10.73
C GLU A 487 37.25 -3.24 9.70
N GLY A 488 38.05 -2.20 9.90
CA GLY A 488 38.28 -1.15 8.92
C GLY A 488 37.25 -0.05 8.86
N GLY A 489 36.53 0.22 9.97
CA GLY A 489 35.67 1.41 10.09
C GLY A 489 34.31 1.34 9.38
N VAL A 490 33.84 0.16 9.01
CA VAL A 490 32.56 -0.04 8.33
C VAL A 490 31.45 -0.48 9.28
N LYS A 491 30.19 -0.25 8.86
CA LYS A 491 28.97 -0.83 9.41
C LYS A 491 28.38 -1.77 8.36
N PRO A 492 28.31 -3.09 8.61
CA PRO A 492 27.72 -4.04 7.66
C PRO A 492 26.24 -4.18 7.90
N PHE A 493 25.47 -4.21 6.81
CA PHE A 493 24.07 -4.59 6.74
C PHE A 493 23.89 -5.64 5.65
N GLY A 494 22.90 -6.49 5.77
CA GLY A 494 22.64 -7.48 4.73
C GLY A 494 21.45 -8.36 4.99
N ILE A 495 21.03 -9.05 3.95
CA ILE A 495 20.10 -10.17 3.99
C ILE A 495 20.75 -11.39 3.36
N SER A 496 20.52 -12.57 3.89
CA SER A 496 21.12 -13.81 3.41
C SER A 496 20.19 -15.01 3.53
N SER A 497 20.43 -15.95 2.62
CA SER A 497 20.04 -17.34 2.72
C SER A 497 21.31 -18.20 2.88
N ARG A 498 21.16 -19.53 2.78
CA ARG A 498 22.32 -20.42 2.81
C ARG A 498 23.22 -20.30 1.56
N THR A 499 22.67 -19.86 0.43
CA THR A 499 23.32 -19.89 -0.88
C THR A 499 23.40 -18.54 -1.57
N GLU A 500 22.76 -17.51 -1.04
CA GLU A 500 22.76 -16.14 -1.58
C GLU A 500 22.82 -15.12 -0.46
N ALA A 501 23.44 -13.97 -0.73
CA ALA A 501 23.38 -12.81 0.16
C ALA A 501 23.47 -11.50 -0.61
N LEU A 502 22.83 -10.47 -0.06
CA LEU A 502 23.03 -9.08 -0.40
C LEU A 502 23.67 -8.40 0.81
N VAL A 503 24.82 -7.76 0.62
CA VAL A 503 25.58 -7.11 1.69
C VAL A 503 25.85 -5.65 1.32
N TRP A 504 25.68 -4.76 2.28
CA TRP A 504 25.98 -3.33 2.15
C TRP A 504 26.90 -2.90 3.30
N LEU A 505 27.99 -2.24 2.95
CA LEU A 505 29.01 -1.76 3.90
C LEU A 505 29.02 -0.24 3.88
N LEU A 506 28.61 0.37 4.97
CA LEU A 506 28.60 1.83 5.17
C LEU A 506 29.87 2.25 5.92
N ASP A 507 30.61 3.23 5.39
CA ASP A 507 31.71 3.87 6.10
C ASP A 507 31.16 4.67 7.30
N ARG A 508 31.64 4.39 8.50
CA ARG A 508 31.23 5.09 9.73
C ARG A 508 31.48 6.60 9.67
N ALA A 509 32.46 7.05 8.91
CA ALA A 509 32.83 8.45 8.80
C ALA A 509 31.80 9.30 8.02
N VAL A 510 30.89 8.66 7.30
CA VAL A 510 29.84 9.34 6.52
C VAL A 510 28.43 9.06 7.02
N ASP A 511 28.31 8.35 8.12
CA ASP A 511 27.00 8.08 8.71
C ASP A 511 26.33 9.38 9.13
N TRP A 512 25.08 9.55 8.73
CA TRP A 512 24.33 10.76 9.04
C TRP A 512 23.81 10.70 10.51
N PRO A 513 23.85 11.78 11.31
CA PRO A 513 24.21 13.16 10.93
C PRO A 513 25.71 13.49 11.04
N ASP A 514 26.52 12.66 11.69
CA ASP A 514 27.90 12.95 12.04
C ASP A 514 28.77 13.23 10.80
N GLY A 515 28.55 12.49 9.73
CA GLY A 515 29.22 12.64 8.44
C GLY A 515 28.56 13.60 7.44
N ALA A 516 27.46 14.29 7.80
CA ALA A 516 26.62 15.04 6.86
C ALA A 516 27.38 16.12 6.05
N THR A 517 28.35 16.78 6.64
CA THR A 517 29.06 17.94 6.05
C THR A 517 30.31 17.57 5.22
N ASN A 518 30.77 16.32 5.26
CA ASN A 518 31.95 15.91 4.52
C ASN A 518 31.63 15.80 3.02
N ALA A 519 32.15 16.72 2.20
CA ALA A 519 31.84 16.79 0.77
C ALA A 519 32.26 15.51 0.02
N VAL A 520 33.48 15.06 0.18
CA VAL A 520 34.02 13.83 -0.42
C VAL A 520 34.76 13.06 0.66
N PRO A 521 34.26 11.92 1.12
CA PRO A 521 34.97 11.11 2.08
C PRO A 521 36.26 10.54 1.42
N PRO A 522 37.32 10.35 2.20
CA PRO A 522 38.50 9.67 1.70
C PRO A 522 38.14 8.23 1.27
N SER A 523 38.93 7.68 0.37
CA SER A 523 38.76 6.27 -0.02
C SER A 523 39.11 5.36 1.15
N LEU A 524 38.18 4.52 1.54
CA LEU A 524 38.33 3.50 2.58
C LEU A 524 38.94 2.23 1.97
N THR A 525 39.94 1.69 2.63
CA THR A 525 40.66 0.46 2.22
C THR A 525 40.85 -0.46 3.42
N GLY A 526 41.02 -1.75 3.16
CA GLY A 526 41.36 -2.73 4.20
C GLY A 526 40.20 -3.12 5.12
N ALA A 527 38.97 -2.77 4.78
CA ALA A 527 37.79 -3.26 5.48
C ALA A 527 37.65 -4.78 5.33
N LYS A 528 37.23 -5.45 6.39
CA LYS A 528 36.99 -6.90 6.41
C LYS A 528 35.72 -7.19 7.20
N VAL A 529 34.86 -8.03 6.65
CA VAL A 529 33.68 -8.52 7.33
C VAL A 529 33.54 -10.02 7.13
N VAL A 530 33.01 -10.72 8.12
CA VAL A 530 32.74 -12.16 8.05
C VAL A 530 31.25 -12.38 8.16
N LEU A 531 30.61 -12.74 7.05
CA LEU A 531 29.22 -13.17 6.97
C LEU A 531 29.11 -14.60 7.50
N THR A 532 28.08 -14.88 8.31
CA THR A 532 27.87 -16.19 8.91
C THR A 532 26.53 -16.83 8.51
N GLY A 533 26.41 -18.14 8.70
CA GLY A 533 25.18 -18.90 8.41
C GLY A 533 24.97 -19.25 6.94
N VAL A 534 26.06 -19.26 6.16
CA VAL A 534 26.08 -19.61 4.72
C VAL A 534 26.64 -21.01 4.50
N ASP A 535 26.35 -21.63 3.37
CA ASP A 535 26.89 -22.95 3.02
C ASP A 535 28.36 -22.86 2.63
N ASP A 536 29.15 -23.85 3.06
CA ASP A 536 30.55 -24.00 2.70
C ASP A 536 30.74 -24.19 1.19
N GLY A 537 31.90 -23.74 0.71
CA GLY A 537 32.31 -23.87 -0.69
C GLY A 537 32.63 -22.53 -1.36
N ALA A 538 32.73 -22.58 -2.69
CA ALA A 538 33.09 -21.41 -3.49
C ALA A 538 31.89 -20.47 -3.68
N TRP A 539 32.16 -19.18 -3.55
CA TRP A 539 31.19 -18.10 -3.71
C TRP A 539 31.66 -17.09 -4.76
N SER A 540 30.72 -16.61 -5.57
CA SER A 540 30.89 -15.43 -6.44
C SER A 540 30.50 -14.19 -5.67
N VAL A 541 31.31 -13.13 -5.77
CA VAL A 541 31.07 -11.83 -5.13
C VAL A 541 31.14 -10.75 -6.21
N GLN A 542 30.07 -9.99 -6.36
CA GLN A 542 29.98 -8.86 -7.29
C GLN A 542 29.88 -7.58 -6.48
N TRP A 543 30.90 -6.73 -6.52
CA TRP A 543 30.92 -5.44 -5.85
C TRP A 543 30.31 -4.34 -6.70
N TRP A 544 29.53 -3.45 -6.08
CA TRP A 544 28.76 -2.40 -6.75
C TRP A 544 28.97 -1.04 -6.10
N ASN A 545 29.17 -0.01 -6.91
CA ASN A 545 29.11 1.39 -6.52
C ASN A 545 27.63 1.76 -6.30
N THR A 546 27.29 2.13 -5.08
CA THR A 546 25.93 2.43 -4.63
C THR A 546 25.41 3.77 -5.14
N ALA A 547 26.29 4.75 -5.35
CA ALA A 547 25.91 6.06 -5.89
C ALA A 547 25.53 6.00 -7.38
N GLU A 548 26.18 5.09 -8.14
CA GLU A 548 25.97 4.96 -9.58
C GLU A 548 25.10 3.76 -9.98
N GLY A 549 24.87 2.80 -9.07
CA GLY A 549 24.21 1.54 -9.39
C GLY A 549 24.99 0.69 -10.42
N LYS A 550 26.32 0.74 -10.36
CA LYS A 550 27.18 0.05 -11.32
C LYS A 550 28.09 -0.97 -10.64
N ARG A 551 28.26 -2.09 -11.31
CA ARG A 551 29.23 -3.11 -10.90
C ARG A 551 30.66 -2.57 -11.02
N VAL A 552 31.44 -2.71 -9.96
CA VAL A 552 32.82 -2.25 -9.86
C VAL A 552 33.81 -3.36 -10.24
N THR A 553 33.67 -4.53 -9.60
CA THR A 553 34.58 -5.66 -9.79
C THR A 553 33.91 -6.96 -9.31
N ASP A 554 34.48 -8.07 -9.77
CA ASP A 554 34.18 -9.42 -9.30
C ASP A 554 35.28 -9.95 -8.44
N ALA A 555 34.91 -10.74 -7.45
CA ALA A 555 35.80 -11.51 -6.62
C ALA A 555 35.24 -12.91 -6.40
N GLN A 556 36.09 -13.78 -5.92
CA GLN A 556 35.69 -15.10 -5.42
C GLN A 556 36.12 -15.20 -3.97
N ALA A 557 35.27 -15.86 -3.17
CA ALA A 557 35.56 -16.17 -1.78
C ALA A 557 35.21 -17.63 -1.51
N VAL A 558 35.76 -18.19 -0.44
CA VAL A 558 35.46 -19.56 -0.02
C VAL A 558 34.88 -19.49 1.39
N ALA A 559 33.69 -20.04 1.57
CA ALA A 559 33.09 -20.23 2.88
C ALA A 559 33.59 -21.53 3.50
N SER A 560 33.90 -21.51 4.78
CA SER A 560 34.26 -22.66 5.61
C SER A 560 33.62 -22.52 6.99
N ASP A 561 33.11 -23.61 7.53
CA ASP A 561 32.40 -23.63 8.81
C ASP A 561 31.25 -22.63 8.90
N GLY A 562 30.52 -22.47 7.79
CA GLY A 562 29.40 -21.52 7.68
C GLY A 562 29.80 -20.05 7.67
N ARG A 563 31.05 -19.72 7.39
CA ARG A 563 31.66 -18.38 7.50
C ARG A 563 32.25 -17.96 6.15
N LEU A 564 31.87 -16.79 5.66
CA LEU A 564 32.39 -16.23 4.40
C LEU A 564 33.06 -14.88 4.68
N ARG A 565 34.37 -14.82 4.45
CA ARG A 565 35.14 -13.58 4.57
C ARG A 565 35.02 -12.75 3.32
N LEU A 566 34.71 -11.46 3.51
CA LEU A 566 34.56 -10.47 2.46
C LEU A 566 35.60 -9.34 2.67
N GLU A 567 36.30 -9.00 1.62
CA GLU A 567 37.24 -7.88 1.56
C GLU A 567 36.86 -7.00 0.37
N PRO A 568 36.17 -5.84 0.61
CA PRO A 568 35.79 -4.97 -0.48
C PRO A 568 37.01 -4.31 -1.15
N PRO A 569 36.90 -3.94 -2.43
CA PRO A 569 37.87 -3.03 -3.05
C PRO A 569 37.82 -1.67 -2.33
N ALA A 570 38.75 -0.77 -2.67
CA ALA A 570 38.71 0.61 -2.20
C ALA A 570 37.38 1.28 -2.64
N PHE A 571 36.70 1.96 -1.72
CA PHE A 571 35.45 2.63 -1.99
C PHE A 571 35.31 3.96 -1.21
N GLN A 572 34.37 4.79 -1.59
CA GLN A 572 33.98 6.01 -0.88
C GLN A 572 32.56 5.90 -0.37
N ALA A 573 32.31 6.41 0.80
CA ALA A 573 31.03 6.41 1.50
C ALA A 573 30.46 5.02 1.80
N ASP A 574 30.12 4.24 0.79
CA ASP A 574 29.57 2.90 0.97
C ASP A 574 29.74 2.05 -0.30
N ILE A 575 29.57 0.74 -0.15
CA ILE A 575 29.69 -0.24 -1.23
C ILE A 575 28.74 -1.41 -0.96
N ALA A 576 28.15 -1.95 -2.02
CA ALA A 576 27.29 -3.14 -1.89
C ALA A 576 27.86 -4.35 -2.62
N ALA A 577 27.42 -5.54 -2.22
CA ALA A 577 27.79 -6.79 -2.88
C ALA A 577 26.58 -7.71 -3.08
N ARG A 578 26.55 -8.35 -4.25
CA ARG A 578 25.70 -9.53 -4.51
C ARG A 578 26.57 -10.76 -4.41
N LEU A 579 26.11 -11.74 -3.63
CA LEU A 579 26.85 -12.96 -3.36
C LEU A 579 25.98 -14.16 -3.74
N SER A 580 26.59 -15.13 -4.42
CA SER A 580 25.95 -16.40 -4.75
C SER A 580 26.93 -17.57 -4.65
N LYS A 581 26.49 -18.67 -4.07
CA LYS A 581 27.23 -19.92 -4.04
C LYS A 581 27.32 -20.49 -5.47
N LYS A 582 28.51 -21.00 -5.84
CA LYS A 582 28.76 -21.67 -7.11
C LYS A 582 28.32 -23.12 -7.11
#